data_9a545aa5e84a18941b58f7eb86074fc3
#
_entry.id   9a545aa5e84a18941b58f7eb86074fc3
#
_cell.length_a   1.000
_cell.length_b   1.000
_cell.length_c   1.000
_cell.angle_alpha   90.00
_cell.angle_beta   90.00
_cell.angle_gamma   90.00
#
_symmetry.space_group_name_H-M   'P 1'
#
loop_
_entity.id
_entity.type
_entity.pdbx_description
1 polymer ?
#
loop_
_entity_poly.entity_id
_entity_poly.type
_entity_poly.pdbx_seq_one_letter_code
_entity_poly.pdbx_strand_id
1 'polypeptide(L)'
;YLNHTYQGVFIFSQPLYTGGALNAQHKIAKADEKLNQLNEELTIDQIHYQSDAVYWNASASQAMLQAADKYQSIVKQQYDIIQDRFNDGMISRTDLLMISTRLKEAELQYIKARQNYTLALQKLNILMGEEPNNPVDSLYTIDTASAPVQILSLENVLQRRADYESTEVNIMKSQAQRKAALSQFNPQLNMYFSGGWATATPNLGYDVSFNPIVGINLNIPIFRWGARFKTNRQQKAYISIQKLQQSYVTDNINEELSAALTKLTETEYQVKTAKETMNLANENLDLVSFSYNEGKANMVDV
;
A
#
# COMPACT_ATOMS: atom_id res chain seq x y z
N TYR A 1 4.24 28.32 -69.11
CA TYR A 1 4.84 28.03 -67.78
C TYR A 1 3.71 27.59 -66.88
N LEU A 2 3.82 26.35 -66.26
CA LEU A 2 2.91 25.88 -65.23
C LEU A 2 3.19 26.66 -63.94
N ASN A 3 2.27 27.50 -63.51
CA ASN A 3 2.40 28.25 -62.28
C ASN A 3 1.96 27.46 -61.04
N HIS A 4 1.26 26.33 -61.23
CA HIS A 4 0.77 25.54 -60.10
C HIS A 4 0.85 24.03 -60.41
N THR A 5 1.33 23.25 -59.44
CA THR A 5 1.29 21.78 -59.47
C THR A 5 0.41 21.30 -58.31
N TYR A 6 -0.48 20.38 -58.57
CA TYR A 6 -1.32 19.74 -57.58
C TYR A 6 -0.97 18.26 -57.46
N GLN A 7 -0.82 17.78 -56.20
CA GLN A 7 -0.57 16.37 -55.91
C GLN A 7 -1.39 15.94 -54.71
N GLY A 8 -2.12 14.89 -54.84
CA GLY A 8 -2.82 14.19 -53.76
C GLY A 8 -2.41 12.72 -53.79
N VAL A 9 -1.77 12.20 -52.73
CA VAL A 9 -1.33 10.82 -52.66
C VAL A 9 -1.91 10.17 -51.39
N PHE A 10 -2.44 8.96 -51.50
CA PHE A 10 -2.74 8.08 -50.38
C PHE A 10 -1.80 6.88 -50.42
N ILE A 11 -1.33 6.50 -49.24
CA ILE A 11 -0.39 5.35 -49.08
C ILE A 11 -1.00 4.42 -48.03
N PHE A 12 -1.21 3.17 -48.43
CA PHE A 12 -1.52 2.09 -47.51
C PHE A 12 -0.26 1.23 -47.35
N SER A 13 0.20 1.03 -46.11
CA SER A 13 1.38 0.20 -45.81
C SER A 13 1.02 -0.88 -44.82
N GLN A 14 1.24 -2.13 -45.18
CA GLN A 14 1.00 -3.28 -44.33
C GLN A 14 2.31 -4.05 -44.12
N PRO A 15 2.84 -4.09 -42.85
CA PRO A 15 3.94 -4.95 -42.53
C PRO A 15 3.51 -6.41 -42.55
N LEU A 16 4.12 -7.20 -43.42
CA LEU A 16 3.90 -8.65 -43.52
C LEU A 16 4.78 -9.44 -42.57
N TYR A 17 6.00 -8.96 -42.35
CA TYR A 17 6.96 -9.52 -41.42
C TYR A 17 7.90 -8.43 -40.89
N THR A 18 8.00 -8.29 -39.57
CA THR A 18 8.77 -7.22 -38.87
C THR A 18 9.97 -7.78 -38.14
N GLY A 19 10.56 -8.90 -38.60
CA GLY A 19 11.68 -9.53 -37.89
C GLY A 19 11.30 -10.08 -36.48
N GLY A 20 10.01 -10.24 -36.20
CA GLY A 20 9.51 -10.66 -34.89
C GLY A 20 9.13 -9.50 -33.94
N ALA A 21 9.24 -8.23 -34.38
CA ALA A 21 8.92 -7.05 -33.55
C ALA A 21 7.47 -7.06 -33.06
N LEU A 22 6.48 -7.27 -33.94
CA LEU A 22 5.06 -7.28 -33.59
C LEU A 22 4.72 -8.33 -32.52
N ASN A 23 5.24 -9.56 -32.68
CA ASN A 23 5.04 -10.61 -31.69
C ASN A 23 5.69 -10.27 -30.34
N ALA A 24 6.85 -9.62 -30.35
CA ALA A 24 7.51 -9.17 -29.15
C ALA A 24 6.74 -8.02 -28.48
N GLN A 25 6.26 -7.05 -29.27
CA GLN A 25 5.41 -5.96 -28.78
C GLN A 25 4.09 -6.46 -28.17
N HIS A 26 3.44 -7.42 -28.82
CA HIS A 26 2.25 -8.06 -28.24
C HIS A 26 2.53 -8.71 -26.87
N LYS A 27 3.68 -9.39 -26.73
CA LYS A 27 4.08 -9.98 -25.44
C LYS A 27 4.41 -8.92 -24.38
N ILE A 28 4.99 -7.79 -24.78
CA ILE A 28 5.24 -6.65 -23.88
C ILE A 28 3.91 -6.09 -23.41
N ALA A 29 2.98 -5.80 -24.33
CA ALA A 29 1.66 -5.26 -23.99
C ALA A 29 0.87 -6.20 -23.05
N LYS A 30 0.92 -7.51 -23.31
CA LYS A 30 0.30 -8.51 -22.43
C LYS A 30 0.95 -8.56 -21.04
N ALA A 31 2.28 -8.40 -20.97
CA ALA A 31 2.97 -8.30 -19.69
C ALA A 31 2.60 -7.01 -18.95
N ASP A 32 2.44 -5.88 -19.66
CA ASP A 32 1.99 -4.60 -19.07
C ASP A 32 0.56 -4.68 -18.55
N GLU A 33 -0.35 -5.35 -19.29
CA GLU A 33 -1.70 -5.64 -18.83
C GLU A 33 -1.67 -6.41 -17.50
N LYS A 34 -0.90 -7.51 -17.44
CA LYS A 34 -0.79 -8.32 -16.21
C LYS A 34 -0.17 -7.54 -15.06
N LEU A 35 0.85 -6.70 -15.32
CA LEU A 35 1.46 -5.84 -14.29
C LEU A 35 0.45 -4.83 -13.72
N ASN A 36 -0.42 -4.27 -14.56
CA ASN A 36 -1.46 -3.37 -14.10
C ASN A 36 -2.52 -4.09 -13.25
N GLN A 37 -2.89 -5.32 -13.61
CA GLN A 37 -3.79 -6.16 -12.79
C GLN A 37 -3.16 -6.48 -11.43
N LEU A 38 -1.87 -6.82 -11.39
CA LEU A 38 -1.15 -7.07 -10.13
C LEU A 38 -1.01 -5.80 -9.28
N ASN A 39 -0.83 -4.63 -9.91
CA ASN A 39 -0.83 -3.35 -9.21
C ASN A 39 -2.21 -3.01 -8.63
N GLU A 40 -3.28 -3.35 -9.32
CA GLU A 40 -4.65 -3.22 -8.79
C GLU A 40 -4.82 -4.10 -7.54
N GLU A 41 -4.41 -5.37 -7.61
CA GLU A 41 -4.45 -6.31 -6.49
C GLU A 41 -3.64 -5.78 -5.29
N LEU A 42 -2.40 -5.34 -5.50
CA LEU A 42 -1.57 -4.72 -4.46
C LEU A 42 -2.23 -3.49 -3.82
N THR A 43 -2.91 -2.67 -4.64
CA THR A 43 -3.62 -1.49 -4.14
C THR A 43 -4.80 -1.89 -3.26
N ILE A 44 -5.55 -2.91 -3.67
CA ILE A 44 -6.67 -3.46 -2.90
C ILE A 44 -6.17 -4.02 -1.56
N ASP A 45 -5.11 -4.83 -1.57
CA ASP A 45 -4.50 -5.38 -0.35
C ASP A 45 -4.01 -4.28 0.59
N GLN A 46 -3.40 -3.23 0.04
CA GLN A 46 -2.97 -2.07 0.83
C GLN A 46 -4.15 -1.32 1.46
N ILE A 47 -5.25 -1.15 0.72
CA ILE A 47 -6.47 -0.53 1.25
C ILE A 47 -7.07 -1.39 2.36
N HIS A 48 -7.13 -2.72 2.20
CA HIS A 48 -7.60 -3.63 3.24
C HIS A 48 -6.75 -3.50 4.51
N TYR A 49 -5.43 -3.59 4.39
CA TYR A 49 -4.53 -3.43 5.52
C TYR A 49 -4.69 -2.07 6.22
N GLN A 50 -4.80 -0.98 5.45
CA GLN A 50 -5.03 0.36 6.02
C GLN A 50 -6.39 0.46 6.71
N SER A 51 -7.42 -0.15 6.13
CA SER A 51 -8.78 -0.16 6.71
C SER A 51 -8.79 -0.87 8.05
N ASP A 52 -8.18 -2.04 8.12
CA ASP A 52 -8.04 -2.78 9.38
C ASP A 52 -7.26 -1.98 10.42
N ALA A 53 -6.12 -1.39 10.04
CA ALA A 53 -5.29 -0.59 10.95
C ALA A 53 -6.04 0.65 11.49
N VAL A 54 -6.79 1.35 10.66
CA VAL A 54 -7.59 2.51 11.05
C VAL A 54 -8.74 2.10 11.95
N TYR A 55 -9.46 1.01 11.61
CA TYR A 55 -10.56 0.49 12.40
C TYR A 55 -10.12 0.09 13.81
N TRP A 56 -9.06 -0.72 13.91
CA TRP A 56 -8.54 -1.18 15.19
C TRP A 56 -7.94 -0.05 16.04
N ASN A 57 -7.36 0.98 15.40
CA ASN A 57 -6.91 2.19 16.09
C ASN A 57 -8.11 2.96 16.69
N ALA A 58 -9.22 3.08 15.97
CA ALA A 58 -10.42 3.73 16.48
C ALA A 58 -11.03 2.93 17.64
N SER A 59 -11.11 1.60 17.55
CA SER A 59 -11.58 0.72 18.61
C SER A 59 -10.69 0.80 19.88
N ALA A 60 -9.38 0.78 19.71
CA ALA A 60 -8.44 0.94 20.82
C ALA A 60 -8.56 2.32 21.49
N SER A 61 -8.72 3.38 20.68
CA SER A 61 -8.92 4.74 21.19
C SER A 61 -10.23 4.88 21.96
N GLN A 62 -11.30 4.17 21.56
CA GLN A 62 -12.56 4.10 22.29
C GLN A 62 -12.37 3.44 23.67
N ALA A 63 -11.67 2.30 23.71
CA ALA A 63 -11.38 1.61 24.96
C ALA A 63 -10.53 2.48 25.92
N MET A 64 -9.55 3.21 25.38
CA MET A 64 -8.75 4.16 26.16
C MET A 64 -9.58 5.33 26.70
N LEU A 65 -10.54 5.85 25.92
CA LEU A 65 -11.46 6.88 26.40
C LEU A 65 -12.33 6.37 27.55
N GLN A 66 -12.88 5.17 27.42
CA GLN A 66 -13.68 4.53 28.48
C GLN A 66 -12.85 4.32 29.76
N ALA A 67 -11.61 3.88 29.63
CA ALA A 67 -10.71 3.71 30.78
C ALA A 67 -10.37 5.05 31.44
N ALA A 68 -10.10 6.09 30.66
CA ALA A 68 -9.81 7.43 31.19
C ALA A 68 -11.03 8.07 31.87
N ASP A 69 -12.24 7.88 31.34
CA ASP A 69 -13.50 8.32 31.95
C ASP A 69 -13.72 7.65 33.31
N LYS A 70 -13.53 6.32 33.35
CA LYS A 70 -13.64 5.54 34.58
C LYS A 70 -12.63 5.97 35.63
N TYR A 71 -11.37 6.17 35.22
CA TYR A 71 -10.31 6.67 36.10
C TYR A 71 -10.64 8.04 36.65
N GLN A 72 -11.06 9.01 35.83
CA GLN A 72 -11.48 10.32 36.25
C GLN A 72 -12.64 10.26 37.26
N SER A 73 -13.63 9.41 37.02
CA SER A 73 -14.76 9.22 37.95
C SER A 73 -14.32 8.71 39.29
N ILE A 74 -13.41 7.75 39.36
CA ILE A 74 -12.86 7.17 40.61
C ILE A 74 -12.08 8.26 41.38
N VAL A 75 -11.17 8.97 40.71
CA VAL A 75 -10.37 10.02 41.35
C VAL A 75 -11.26 11.16 41.85
N LYS A 76 -12.34 11.51 41.15
CA LYS A 76 -13.31 12.49 41.57
C LYS A 76 -14.05 12.06 42.83
N GLN A 77 -14.51 10.82 42.91
CA GLN A 77 -15.13 10.29 44.13
C GLN A 77 -14.18 10.33 45.32
N GLN A 78 -12.91 9.98 45.12
CA GLN A 78 -11.89 10.09 46.16
C GLN A 78 -11.65 11.54 46.59
N TYR A 79 -11.60 12.50 45.65
CA TYR A 79 -11.48 13.91 45.93
C TYR A 79 -12.65 14.40 46.78
N ASP A 80 -13.88 14.05 46.46
CA ASP A 80 -15.07 14.47 47.19
C ASP A 80 -15.02 13.97 48.67
N ILE A 81 -14.64 12.70 48.88
CA ILE A 81 -14.46 12.12 50.23
C ILE A 81 -13.36 12.85 51.02
N ILE A 82 -12.23 13.16 50.41
CA ILE A 82 -11.10 13.81 51.05
C ILE A 82 -11.44 15.27 51.34
N GLN A 83 -12.15 15.94 50.46
CA GLN A 83 -12.63 17.31 50.67
C GLN A 83 -13.55 17.40 51.90
N ASP A 84 -14.47 16.43 52.07
CA ASP A 84 -15.36 16.36 53.23
C ASP A 84 -14.57 16.13 54.53
N ARG A 85 -13.63 15.15 54.52
CA ARG A 85 -12.74 14.91 55.70
C ARG A 85 -11.85 16.10 56.05
N PHE A 86 -11.43 16.90 55.06
CA PHE A 86 -10.68 18.12 55.29
C PHE A 86 -11.57 19.18 55.94
N ASN A 87 -12.79 19.34 55.48
CA ASN A 87 -13.77 20.29 56.07
C ASN A 87 -14.09 19.94 57.53
N ASP A 88 -14.09 18.63 57.84
CA ASP A 88 -14.28 18.13 59.21
C ASP A 88 -12.99 18.23 60.08
N GLY A 89 -11.88 18.71 59.51
CA GLY A 89 -10.60 18.85 60.21
C GLY A 89 -9.84 17.54 60.44
N MET A 90 -10.21 16.46 59.76
CA MET A 90 -9.65 15.10 59.97
C MET A 90 -8.37 14.83 59.19
N ILE A 91 -8.08 15.60 58.13
CA ILE A 91 -6.92 15.42 57.30
C ILE A 91 -6.17 16.71 57.02
N SER A 92 -4.93 16.59 56.52
CA SER A 92 -4.07 17.72 56.24
C SER A 92 -4.41 18.43 54.93
N ARG A 93 -4.05 19.73 54.83
CA ARG A 93 -4.15 20.47 53.56
C ARG A 93 -3.26 19.87 52.45
N THR A 94 -2.17 19.21 52.84
CA THR A 94 -1.26 18.54 51.88
C THR A 94 -1.97 17.40 51.17
N ASP A 95 -2.76 16.60 51.91
CA ASP A 95 -3.52 15.46 51.31
C ASP A 95 -4.59 15.97 50.35
N LEU A 96 -5.29 17.05 50.70
CA LEU A 96 -6.25 17.70 49.81
C LEU A 96 -5.58 18.24 48.54
N LEU A 97 -4.40 18.85 48.63
CA LEU A 97 -3.67 19.33 47.45
C LEU A 97 -3.18 18.16 46.56
N MET A 98 -2.75 17.06 47.17
CA MET A 98 -2.33 15.85 46.40
C MET A 98 -3.48 15.29 45.59
N ILE A 99 -4.65 15.04 46.18
CA ILE A 99 -5.79 14.51 45.44
C ILE A 99 -6.32 15.51 44.40
N SER A 100 -6.27 16.82 44.69
CA SER A 100 -6.61 17.88 43.74
C SER A 100 -5.71 17.84 42.50
N THR A 101 -4.42 17.60 42.70
CA THR A 101 -3.46 17.46 41.60
C THR A 101 -3.77 16.20 40.77
N ARG A 102 -3.99 15.05 41.42
CA ARG A 102 -4.39 13.81 40.73
C ARG A 102 -5.68 14.00 39.94
N LEU A 103 -6.67 14.72 40.48
CA LEU A 103 -7.91 15.00 39.74
C LEU A 103 -7.64 15.81 38.47
N LYS A 104 -6.78 16.81 38.52
CA LYS A 104 -6.40 17.62 37.36
C LYS A 104 -5.62 16.78 36.32
N GLU A 105 -4.79 15.89 36.78
CA GLU A 105 -4.09 14.92 35.89
C GLU A 105 -5.08 13.95 35.21
N ALA A 106 -6.06 13.42 35.95
CA ALA A 106 -7.09 12.54 35.39
C ALA A 106 -7.98 13.29 34.39
N GLU A 107 -8.38 14.53 34.67
CA GLU A 107 -9.11 15.40 33.74
C GLU A 107 -8.31 15.61 32.42
N LEU A 108 -7.00 15.87 32.55
CA LEU A 108 -6.12 16.04 31.37
C LEU A 108 -6.00 14.75 30.56
N GLN A 109 -5.89 13.59 31.20
CA GLN A 109 -5.86 12.29 30.52
C GLN A 109 -7.16 12.02 29.77
N TYR A 110 -8.31 12.31 30.39
CA TYR A 110 -9.62 12.20 29.74
C TYR A 110 -9.72 13.08 28.48
N ILE A 111 -9.32 14.36 28.59
CA ILE A 111 -9.33 15.30 27.46
C ILE A 111 -8.46 14.76 26.30
N LYS A 112 -7.25 14.27 26.61
CA LYS A 112 -6.35 13.68 25.60
C LYS A 112 -6.94 12.42 24.96
N ALA A 113 -7.50 11.54 25.77
CA ALA A 113 -8.14 10.31 25.26
C ALA A 113 -9.34 10.63 24.37
N ARG A 114 -10.18 11.61 24.76
CA ARG A 114 -11.31 12.08 23.95
C ARG A 114 -10.85 12.68 22.62
N GLN A 115 -9.80 13.49 22.63
CA GLN A 115 -9.23 14.06 21.42
C GLN A 115 -8.73 12.96 20.47
N ASN A 116 -7.98 11.99 21.00
CA ASN A 116 -7.45 10.87 20.19
C ASN A 116 -8.57 10.04 19.57
N TYR A 117 -9.62 9.75 20.33
CA TYR A 117 -10.80 9.03 19.83
C TYR A 117 -11.52 9.81 18.74
N THR A 118 -11.74 11.12 18.93
CA THR A 118 -12.36 11.98 17.90
C THR A 118 -11.55 11.97 16.61
N LEU A 119 -10.23 12.12 16.69
CA LEU A 119 -9.35 12.09 15.52
C LEU A 119 -9.34 10.72 14.85
N ALA A 120 -9.38 9.63 15.61
CA ALA A 120 -9.44 8.27 15.08
C ALA A 120 -10.77 8.01 14.33
N LEU A 121 -11.91 8.50 14.87
CA LEU A 121 -13.20 8.42 14.18
C LEU A 121 -13.23 9.25 12.90
N GLN A 122 -12.71 10.46 12.92
CA GLN A 122 -12.60 11.30 11.72
C GLN A 122 -11.81 10.58 10.61
N LYS A 123 -10.69 9.96 10.98
CA LYS A 123 -9.88 9.19 10.03
C LYS A 123 -10.63 7.97 9.48
N LEU A 124 -11.40 7.28 10.31
CA LEU A 124 -12.23 6.16 9.89
C LEU A 124 -13.33 6.61 8.92
N ASN A 125 -14.04 7.69 9.23
CA ASN A 125 -15.09 8.25 8.38
C ASN A 125 -14.54 8.66 7.01
N ILE A 126 -13.40 9.36 6.97
CA ILE A 126 -12.74 9.72 5.71
C ILE A 126 -12.41 8.48 4.87
N LEU A 127 -11.93 7.41 5.51
CA LEU A 127 -11.62 6.17 4.81
C LEU A 127 -12.87 5.49 4.23
N MET A 128 -14.01 5.60 4.91
CA MET A 128 -15.30 5.11 4.42
C MET A 128 -15.94 6.02 3.35
N GLY A 129 -15.34 7.17 3.06
CA GLY A 129 -15.90 8.16 2.13
C GLY A 129 -17.01 9.02 2.75
N GLU A 130 -17.11 9.02 4.09
CA GLU A 130 -18.11 9.77 4.84
C GLU A 130 -17.56 11.12 5.33
N GLU A 131 -18.46 12.01 5.75
CA GLU A 131 -18.04 13.26 6.37
C GLU A 131 -17.30 13.00 7.70
N PRO A 132 -16.22 13.74 8.01
CA PRO A 132 -15.35 13.46 9.16
C PRO A 132 -16.08 13.39 10.51
N ASN A 133 -17.16 14.12 10.67
CA ASN A 133 -17.90 14.23 11.93
C ASN A 133 -19.19 13.38 11.96
N ASN A 134 -19.41 12.50 10.99
CA ASN A 134 -20.55 11.60 11.02
C ASN A 134 -20.50 10.69 12.26
N PRO A 135 -21.62 10.47 12.94
CA PRO A 135 -21.68 9.60 14.10
C PRO A 135 -21.41 8.15 13.66
N VAL A 136 -20.58 7.45 14.42
CA VAL A 136 -20.34 6.02 14.28
C VAL A 136 -21.10 5.30 15.41
N ASP A 137 -22.00 4.40 15.06
CA ASP A 137 -22.92 3.79 16.02
C ASP A 137 -22.22 2.90 17.06
N SER A 138 -21.32 2.02 16.66
CA SER A 138 -20.52 1.21 17.57
C SER A 138 -19.29 0.63 16.88
N LEU A 139 -18.19 0.58 17.60
CA LEU A 139 -16.99 -0.14 17.18
C LEU A 139 -16.96 -1.49 17.91
N TYR A 140 -16.64 -2.53 17.16
CA TYR A 140 -16.47 -3.85 17.75
C TYR A 140 -15.18 -3.88 18.59
N THR A 141 -15.29 -4.30 19.84
CA THR A 141 -14.13 -4.56 20.70
C THR A 141 -13.76 -6.03 20.62
N ILE A 142 -12.49 -6.32 20.34
CA ILE A 142 -12.02 -7.71 20.30
C ILE A 142 -12.16 -8.31 21.71
N ASP A 143 -13.01 -9.32 21.83
CA ASP A 143 -12.86 -10.27 22.91
C ASP A 143 -11.79 -11.28 22.50
N THR A 144 -10.75 -11.36 23.28
CA THR A 144 -9.44 -11.93 22.96
C THR A 144 -9.40 -13.46 22.76
N ALA A 145 -10.23 -13.98 21.90
CA ALA A 145 -10.04 -15.32 21.37
C ALA A 145 -9.10 -15.24 20.18
N SER A 146 -7.81 -15.42 20.41
CA SER A 146 -6.85 -15.52 19.31
C SER A 146 -7.17 -16.76 18.48
N ALA A 147 -7.64 -16.57 17.25
CA ALA A 147 -7.70 -17.68 16.31
C ALA A 147 -6.25 -18.17 16.06
N PRO A 148 -6.00 -19.47 16.02
CA PRO A 148 -4.67 -19.99 15.76
C PRO A 148 -4.20 -19.50 14.39
N VAL A 149 -3.12 -18.74 14.37
CA VAL A 149 -2.52 -18.26 13.14
C VAL A 149 -1.81 -19.42 12.46
N GLN A 150 -2.27 -19.79 11.26
CA GLN A 150 -1.60 -20.79 10.46
C GLN A 150 -0.29 -20.22 9.92
N ILE A 151 0.85 -20.73 10.39
CA ILE A 151 2.17 -20.35 9.90
C ILE A 151 2.33 -20.92 8.49
N LEU A 152 2.37 -20.05 7.49
CA LEU A 152 2.62 -20.41 6.10
C LEU A 152 4.13 -20.50 5.86
N SER A 153 4.56 -21.47 5.05
CA SER A 153 5.95 -21.50 4.56
C SER A 153 6.20 -20.32 3.62
N LEU A 154 7.47 -19.87 3.53
CA LEU A 154 7.86 -18.79 2.63
C LEU A 154 7.41 -19.06 1.19
N GLU A 155 7.53 -20.31 0.71
CA GLU A 155 7.12 -20.68 -0.64
C GLU A 155 5.63 -20.45 -0.88
N ASN A 156 4.77 -20.80 0.07
CA ASN A 156 3.34 -20.56 -0.01
C ASN A 156 2.99 -19.06 0.05
N VAL A 157 3.79 -18.27 0.77
CA VAL A 157 3.63 -16.81 0.83
C VAL A 157 4.00 -16.20 -0.51
N LEU A 158 5.14 -16.57 -1.09
CA LEU A 158 5.60 -16.07 -2.39
C LEU A 158 4.58 -16.32 -3.52
N GLN A 159 3.96 -17.51 -3.54
CA GLN A 159 2.96 -17.86 -4.55
C GLN A 159 1.66 -17.04 -4.48
N ARG A 160 1.39 -16.38 -3.35
CA ARG A 160 0.18 -15.59 -3.11
C ARG A 160 0.42 -14.08 -3.20
N ARG A 161 1.66 -13.65 -3.31
CA ARG A 161 2.01 -12.23 -3.29
C ARG A 161 2.12 -11.67 -4.70
N ALA A 162 1.30 -10.68 -5.00
CA ALA A 162 1.27 -10.00 -6.29
C ALA A 162 2.56 -9.21 -6.59
N ASP A 163 3.27 -8.72 -5.56
CA ASP A 163 4.58 -8.07 -5.73
C ASP A 163 5.67 -9.04 -6.20
N TYR A 164 5.68 -10.28 -5.70
CA TYR A 164 6.57 -11.32 -6.20
C TYR A 164 6.23 -11.74 -7.63
N GLU A 165 4.95 -12.00 -7.93
CA GLU A 165 4.49 -12.31 -9.29
C GLU A 165 4.84 -11.19 -10.28
N SER A 166 4.76 -9.92 -9.85
CA SER A 166 5.18 -8.77 -10.66
C SER A 166 6.64 -8.84 -11.10
N THR A 167 7.54 -9.38 -10.26
CA THR A 167 8.95 -9.58 -10.64
C THR A 167 9.11 -10.61 -11.73
N GLU A 168 8.34 -11.70 -11.69
CA GLU A 168 8.35 -12.75 -12.74
C GLU A 168 7.87 -12.19 -14.08
N VAL A 169 6.77 -11.43 -14.06
CA VAL A 169 6.22 -10.76 -15.25
C VAL A 169 7.23 -9.75 -15.80
N ASN A 170 7.95 -9.01 -14.96
CA ASN A 170 9.00 -8.06 -15.40
C ASN A 170 10.18 -8.78 -16.06
N ILE A 171 10.56 -9.96 -15.58
CA ILE A 171 11.57 -10.80 -16.26
C ILE A 171 11.08 -11.23 -17.65
N MET A 172 9.82 -11.71 -17.77
CA MET A 172 9.22 -12.07 -19.04
C MET A 172 9.11 -10.90 -20.00
N LYS A 173 8.71 -9.73 -19.51
CA LYS A 173 8.69 -8.46 -20.26
C LYS A 173 10.06 -8.09 -20.79
N SER A 174 11.10 -8.16 -19.96
CA SER A 174 12.49 -7.86 -20.37
C SER A 174 13.00 -8.85 -21.41
N GLN A 175 12.61 -10.12 -21.36
CA GLN A 175 12.91 -11.10 -22.41
C GLN A 175 12.21 -10.77 -23.73
N ALA A 176 10.96 -10.28 -23.68
CA ALA A 176 10.24 -9.82 -24.86
C ALA A 176 10.85 -8.53 -25.43
N GLN A 177 11.25 -7.59 -24.59
CA GLN A 177 11.97 -6.37 -24.97
C GLN A 177 13.30 -6.69 -25.69
N ARG A 178 14.03 -7.70 -25.18
CA ARG A 178 15.23 -8.17 -25.88
C ARG A 178 14.90 -8.68 -27.28
N LYS A 179 13.81 -9.44 -27.47
CA LYS A 179 13.38 -9.91 -28.78
C LYS A 179 12.97 -8.75 -29.69
N ALA A 180 12.25 -7.75 -29.15
CA ALA A 180 11.88 -6.54 -29.87
C ALA A 180 13.11 -5.75 -30.31
N ALA A 181 14.09 -5.54 -29.40
CA ALA A 181 15.33 -4.82 -29.72
C ALA A 181 16.20 -5.54 -30.78
N LEU A 182 16.15 -6.86 -30.83
CA LEU A 182 16.91 -7.65 -31.80
C LEU A 182 16.20 -7.78 -33.16
N SER A 183 14.90 -7.52 -33.23
CA SER A 183 14.11 -7.65 -34.47
C SER A 183 14.57 -6.71 -35.59
N GLN A 184 15.15 -5.53 -35.26
CA GLN A 184 15.71 -4.60 -36.21
C GLN A 184 16.91 -5.16 -37.01
N PHE A 185 17.51 -6.25 -36.53
CA PHE A 185 18.62 -6.95 -37.21
C PHE A 185 18.14 -8.16 -38.00
N ASN A 186 16.85 -8.44 -38.02
CA ASN A 186 16.25 -9.51 -38.80
C ASN A 186 15.63 -8.94 -40.08
N PRO A 187 15.38 -9.78 -41.11
CA PRO A 187 14.67 -9.37 -42.32
C PRO A 187 13.30 -8.75 -41.97
N GLN A 188 12.90 -7.74 -42.75
CA GLN A 188 11.59 -7.09 -42.65
C GLN A 188 10.93 -7.07 -44.04
N LEU A 189 9.66 -7.43 -44.11
CA LEU A 189 8.88 -7.50 -45.34
C LEU A 189 7.63 -6.63 -45.18
N ASN A 190 7.50 -5.62 -46.02
CA ASN A 190 6.36 -4.73 -46.08
C ASN A 190 5.72 -4.76 -47.46
N MET A 191 4.40 -4.76 -47.48
CA MET A 191 3.59 -4.54 -48.69
C MET A 191 3.08 -3.09 -48.60
N TYR A 192 3.11 -2.40 -49.74
CA TYR A 192 2.51 -1.06 -49.81
C TYR A 192 1.67 -0.93 -51.07
N PHE A 193 0.61 -0.18 -50.95
CA PHE A 193 -0.21 0.30 -52.04
C PHE A 193 -0.22 1.83 -51.95
N SER A 194 0.12 2.49 -53.03
CA SER A 194 -0.01 3.93 -53.13
C SER A 194 -0.79 4.29 -54.37
N GLY A 195 -1.61 5.29 -54.29
CA GLY A 195 -2.36 5.85 -55.40
C GLY A 195 -2.57 7.34 -55.21
N GLY A 196 -2.56 8.06 -56.29
CA GLY A 196 -2.75 9.48 -56.21
C GLY A 196 -3.00 10.14 -57.54
N TRP A 197 -3.46 11.35 -57.48
CA TRP A 197 -3.61 12.25 -58.62
C TRP A 197 -2.51 13.31 -58.55
N ALA A 198 -1.80 13.43 -59.67
CA ALA A 198 -0.79 14.45 -59.84
C ALA A 198 -0.91 15.12 -61.22
N THR A 199 -0.68 16.42 -61.27
CA THR A 199 -0.42 17.08 -62.53
C THR A 199 0.87 16.54 -63.12
N ALA A 200 0.91 16.21 -64.39
CA ALA A 200 2.11 15.77 -65.06
C ALA A 200 3.23 16.76 -64.90
N THR A 201 4.47 16.30 -65.01
CA THR A 201 5.66 17.17 -64.99
C THR A 201 5.56 18.23 -66.04
N PRO A 202 6.19 19.41 -65.84
CA PRO A 202 6.04 20.60 -66.68
C PRO A 202 6.24 20.40 -68.17
N ASN A 203 6.81 19.30 -68.60
CA ASN A 203 7.10 18.96 -70.00
C ASN A 203 6.15 17.91 -70.62
N LEU A 204 5.18 17.35 -69.89
CA LEU A 204 4.43 16.19 -70.33
C LEU A 204 2.90 16.41 -70.40
N GLY A 205 2.36 17.61 -70.19
CA GLY A 205 0.96 17.93 -70.31
C GLY A 205 0.28 18.30 -68.95
N TYR A 206 -0.95 18.87 -69.03
CA TYR A 206 -1.69 19.40 -67.88
C TYR A 206 -2.71 18.42 -67.28
N ASP A 207 -2.80 17.21 -67.84
CA ASP A 207 -3.83 16.25 -67.44
C ASP A 207 -3.50 15.63 -66.08
N VAL A 208 -4.48 15.66 -65.17
CA VAL A 208 -4.42 14.98 -63.88
C VAL A 208 -4.67 13.49 -64.08
N SER A 209 -3.68 12.69 -63.84
CA SER A 209 -3.79 11.19 -63.98
C SER A 209 -3.69 10.51 -62.63
N PHE A 210 -4.44 9.41 -62.45
CA PHE A 210 -4.36 8.54 -61.31
C PHE A 210 -3.33 7.43 -61.58
N ASN A 211 -2.32 7.33 -60.65
CA ASN A 211 -1.25 6.36 -60.77
C ASN A 211 -1.27 5.40 -59.56
N PRO A 212 -1.85 4.21 -59.67
CA PRO A 212 -1.76 3.20 -58.62
C PRO A 212 -0.41 2.44 -58.70
N ILE A 213 0.22 2.25 -57.55
CA ILE A 213 1.46 1.48 -57.38
C ILE A 213 1.23 0.45 -56.29
N VAL A 214 1.53 -0.82 -56.60
CA VAL A 214 1.60 -1.90 -55.61
C VAL A 214 3.03 -2.38 -55.55
N GLY A 215 3.56 -2.53 -54.36
CA GLY A 215 4.93 -2.99 -54.21
C GLY A 215 5.16 -3.79 -52.92
N ILE A 216 6.21 -4.55 -52.94
CA ILE A 216 6.73 -5.30 -51.79
C ILE A 216 8.15 -4.80 -51.54
N ASN A 217 8.42 -4.45 -50.30
CA ASN A 217 9.77 -4.02 -49.86
C ASN A 217 10.31 -5.05 -48.88
N LEU A 218 11.43 -5.69 -49.23
CA LEU A 218 12.20 -6.57 -48.36
C LEU A 218 13.49 -5.88 -47.94
N ASN A 219 13.61 -5.61 -46.63
CA ASN A 219 14.80 -5.02 -46.05
C ASN A 219 15.56 -6.08 -45.24
N ILE A 220 16.79 -6.40 -45.64
CA ILE A 220 17.67 -7.38 -44.97
C ILE A 220 18.94 -6.68 -44.54
N PRO A 221 19.09 -6.33 -43.23
CA PRO A 221 20.32 -5.74 -42.73
C PRO A 221 21.43 -6.79 -42.65
N ILE A 222 22.40 -6.71 -43.58
CA ILE A 222 23.49 -7.68 -43.66
C ILE A 222 24.60 -7.40 -42.65
N PHE A 223 24.99 -6.15 -42.48
CA PHE A 223 26.07 -5.77 -41.58
C PHE A 223 25.82 -4.46 -40.90
N ARG A 224 25.95 -4.43 -39.56
CA ARG A 224 25.78 -3.20 -38.70
C ARG A 224 26.89 -3.08 -37.67
N TRP A 225 28.13 -3.25 -38.05
CA TRP A 225 29.31 -2.99 -37.22
C TRP A 225 29.24 -3.57 -35.79
N GLY A 226 28.74 -4.80 -35.65
CA GLY A 226 28.61 -5.51 -34.37
C GLY A 226 27.50 -4.97 -33.44
N ALA A 227 26.65 -4.06 -33.90
CA ALA A 227 25.57 -3.48 -33.09
C ALA A 227 24.64 -4.55 -32.49
N ARG A 228 24.34 -5.64 -33.25
CA ARG A 228 23.53 -6.76 -32.77
C ARG A 228 24.11 -7.39 -31.50
N PHE A 229 25.42 -7.59 -31.42
CA PHE A 229 26.08 -8.19 -30.27
C PHE A 229 26.05 -7.24 -29.06
N LYS A 230 26.29 -5.94 -29.28
CA LYS A 230 26.23 -4.91 -28.23
C LYS A 230 24.81 -4.80 -27.66
N THR A 231 23.80 -4.68 -28.54
CA THR A 231 22.38 -4.65 -28.13
C THR A 231 21.99 -5.92 -27.37
N ASN A 232 22.37 -7.10 -27.84
CA ASN A 232 22.10 -8.34 -27.16
C ASN A 232 22.74 -8.41 -25.76
N ARG A 233 23.99 -7.94 -25.62
CA ARG A 233 24.69 -7.86 -24.32
C ARG A 233 24.01 -6.88 -23.36
N GLN A 234 23.61 -5.72 -23.85
CA GLN A 234 22.86 -4.74 -23.10
C GLN A 234 21.54 -5.30 -22.57
N GLN A 235 20.74 -5.92 -23.45
CA GLN A 235 19.44 -6.51 -23.06
C GLN A 235 19.60 -7.68 -22.09
N LYS A 236 20.67 -8.48 -22.21
CA LYS A 236 20.97 -9.51 -21.22
C LYS A 236 21.29 -8.92 -19.85
N ALA A 237 21.99 -7.80 -19.80
CA ALA A 237 22.26 -7.10 -18.53
C ALA A 237 20.96 -6.61 -17.87
N TYR A 238 20.01 -6.05 -18.65
CA TYR A 238 18.67 -5.70 -18.11
C TYR A 238 17.92 -6.90 -17.53
N ILE A 239 17.94 -8.06 -18.21
CA ILE A 239 17.33 -9.28 -17.67
C ILE A 239 18.01 -9.69 -16.35
N SER A 240 19.34 -9.57 -16.27
CA SER A 240 20.06 -9.87 -15.03
C SER A 240 19.67 -8.92 -13.88
N ILE A 241 19.46 -7.64 -14.17
CA ILE A 241 18.95 -6.66 -13.19
C ILE A 241 17.57 -7.10 -12.68
N GLN A 242 16.66 -7.52 -13.56
CA GLN A 242 15.32 -7.97 -13.12
C GLN A 242 15.39 -9.22 -12.24
N LYS A 243 16.31 -10.13 -12.51
CA LYS A 243 16.52 -11.32 -11.67
C LYS A 243 17.07 -10.98 -10.29
N LEU A 244 18.00 -10.02 -10.22
CA LEU A 244 18.49 -9.52 -8.92
C LEU A 244 17.39 -8.79 -8.16
N GLN A 245 16.54 -8.05 -8.85
CA GLN A 245 15.37 -7.43 -8.24
C GLN A 245 14.38 -8.46 -7.67
N GLN A 246 14.17 -9.58 -8.36
CA GLN A 246 13.37 -10.68 -7.84
C GLN A 246 13.97 -11.26 -6.56
N SER A 247 15.30 -11.51 -6.55
CA SER A 247 15.99 -11.99 -5.34
C SER A 247 15.82 -11.01 -4.17
N TYR A 248 16.00 -9.71 -4.43
CA TYR A 248 15.83 -8.67 -3.43
C TYR A 248 14.39 -8.63 -2.85
N VAL A 249 13.37 -8.75 -3.71
CA VAL A 249 11.98 -8.81 -3.27
C VAL A 249 11.73 -10.06 -2.43
N THR A 250 12.32 -11.22 -2.81
CA THR A 250 12.23 -12.46 -2.03
C THR A 250 12.82 -12.29 -0.63
N ASP A 251 13.99 -11.67 -0.53
CA ASP A 251 14.66 -11.42 0.75
C ASP A 251 13.83 -10.49 1.64
N ASN A 252 13.26 -9.42 1.07
CA ASN A 252 12.38 -8.49 1.80
C ASN A 252 11.10 -9.20 2.30
N ILE A 253 10.46 -10.03 1.47
CA ILE A 253 9.28 -10.79 1.88
C ILE A 253 9.60 -11.74 3.04
N ASN A 254 10.78 -12.38 3.00
CA ASN A 254 11.23 -13.25 4.09
C ASN A 254 11.48 -12.47 5.39
N GLU A 255 12.06 -11.28 5.29
CA GLU A 255 12.25 -10.36 6.44
C GLU A 255 10.90 -9.92 7.00
N GLU A 256 9.96 -9.45 6.16
CA GLU A 256 8.61 -9.05 6.56
C GLU A 256 7.86 -10.18 7.26
N LEU A 257 7.93 -11.41 6.72
CA LEU A 257 7.29 -12.58 7.31
C LEU A 257 7.87 -12.89 8.70
N SER A 258 9.20 -12.90 8.82
CA SER A 258 9.90 -13.16 10.08
C SER A 258 9.56 -12.09 11.13
N ALA A 259 9.56 -10.81 10.74
CA ALA A 259 9.20 -9.69 11.61
C ALA A 259 7.74 -9.78 12.07
N ALA A 260 6.81 -10.13 11.16
CA ALA A 260 5.40 -10.27 11.48
C ALA A 260 5.15 -11.42 12.48
N LEU A 261 5.80 -12.58 12.29
CA LEU A 261 5.69 -13.72 13.19
C LEU A 261 6.26 -13.40 14.58
N THR A 262 7.41 -12.75 14.64
CA THR A 262 8.02 -12.31 15.90
C THR A 262 7.09 -11.34 16.62
N LYS A 263 6.59 -10.32 15.92
CA LYS A 263 5.67 -9.33 16.49
C LYS A 263 4.37 -9.97 17.00
N LEU A 264 3.82 -10.93 16.27
CA LEU A 264 2.63 -11.66 16.69
C LEU A 264 2.87 -12.38 18.03
N THR A 265 3.93 -13.19 18.10
CA THR A 265 4.29 -13.95 19.30
C THR A 265 4.53 -13.03 20.50
N GLU A 266 5.28 -11.95 20.31
CA GLU A 266 5.53 -10.97 21.38
C GLU A 266 4.26 -10.27 21.83
N THR A 267 3.37 -9.90 20.90
CA THR A 267 2.11 -9.24 21.23
C THR A 267 1.18 -10.17 22.00
N GLU A 268 1.15 -11.47 21.69
CA GLU A 268 0.39 -12.46 22.47
C GLU A 268 0.88 -12.53 23.91
N TYR A 269 2.21 -12.57 24.12
CA TYR A 269 2.77 -12.52 25.48
C TYR A 269 2.46 -11.21 26.19
N GLN A 270 2.53 -10.06 25.49
CA GLN A 270 2.19 -8.76 26.06
C GLN A 270 0.73 -8.69 26.52
N VAL A 271 -0.21 -9.19 25.73
CA VAL A 271 -1.64 -9.25 26.07
C VAL A 271 -1.86 -10.13 27.31
N LYS A 272 -1.23 -11.31 27.36
CA LYS A 272 -1.32 -12.20 28.51
C LYS A 272 -0.81 -11.53 29.78
N THR A 273 0.40 -10.96 29.72
CA THR A 273 1.04 -10.28 30.87
C THR A 273 0.22 -9.06 31.31
N ALA A 274 -0.31 -8.27 30.35
CA ALA A 274 -1.15 -7.11 30.68
C ALA A 274 -2.45 -7.53 31.38
N LYS A 275 -3.09 -8.63 31.01
CA LYS A 275 -4.26 -9.17 31.70
C LYS A 275 -3.94 -9.61 33.12
N GLU A 276 -2.85 -10.33 33.32
CA GLU A 276 -2.38 -10.76 34.63
C GLU A 276 -2.06 -9.54 35.52
N THR A 277 -1.37 -8.53 34.97
CA THR A 277 -1.08 -7.28 35.67
C THR A 277 -2.33 -6.52 36.07
N MET A 278 -3.31 -6.44 35.15
CA MET A 278 -4.60 -5.80 35.43
C MET A 278 -5.35 -6.49 36.58
N ASN A 279 -5.37 -7.82 36.62
CA ASN A 279 -6.01 -8.59 37.69
C ASN A 279 -5.32 -8.34 39.03
N LEU A 280 -4.00 -8.37 39.08
CA LEU A 280 -3.23 -8.07 40.28
C LEU A 280 -3.40 -6.63 40.75
N ALA A 281 -3.47 -5.67 39.82
CA ALA A 281 -3.70 -4.28 40.16
C ALA A 281 -5.11 -4.05 40.72
N ASN A 282 -6.13 -4.72 40.19
CA ASN A 282 -7.48 -4.65 40.73
C ASN A 282 -7.57 -5.26 42.14
N GLU A 283 -6.97 -6.42 42.37
CA GLU A 283 -6.90 -7.03 43.71
C GLU A 283 -6.17 -6.13 44.70
N ASN A 284 -5.06 -5.53 44.30
CA ASN A 284 -4.33 -4.59 45.14
C ASN A 284 -5.16 -3.33 45.46
N LEU A 285 -5.87 -2.79 44.47
CA LEU A 285 -6.73 -1.62 44.67
C LEU A 285 -7.84 -1.92 45.69
N ASP A 286 -8.46 -3.10 45.61
CA ASP A 286 -9.50 -3.51 46.57
C ASP A 286 -8.94 -3.59 48.01
N LEU A 287 -7.76 -4.22 48.17
CA LEU A 287 -7.12 -4.35 49.47
C LEU A 287 -6.67 -3.00 50.07
N VAL A 288 -6.05 -2.13 49.25
CA VAL A 288 -5.58 -0.84 49.72
C VAL A 288 -6.74 0.12 50.01
N SER A 289 -7.79 0.08 49.16
CA SER A 289 -9.02 0.87 49.41
C SER A 289 -9.72 0.45 50.70
N PHE A 290 -9.79 -0.84 50.98
CA PHE A 290 -10.31 -1.36 52.26
C PHE A 290 -9.44 -0.85 53.43
N SER A 291 -8.13 -1.00 53.37
CA SER A 291 -7.19 -0.56 54.40
C SER A 291 -7.25 0.96 54.67
N TYR A 292 -7.41 1.75 53.60
CA TYR A 292 -7.60 3.19 53.71
C TYR A 292 -8.92 3.56 54.41
N ASN A 293 -10.01 2.87 54.09
CA ASN A 293 -11.30 3.10 54.71
C ASN A 293 -11.29 2.77 56.24
N GLU A 294 -10.50 1.77 56.63
CA GLU A 294 -10.28 1.37 58.02
C GLU A 294 -9.27 2.28 58.75
N GLY A 295 -8.70 3.28 58.07
CA GLY A 295 -7.70 4.17 58.65
C GLY A 295 -6.32 3.58 58.88
N LYS A 296 -6.01 2.42 58.22
CA LYS A 296 -4.76 1.67 58.38
C LYS A 296 -3.74 1.93 57.26
N ALA A 297 -4.12 2.63 56.20
CA ALA A 297 -3.28 3.02 55.08
C ALA A 297 -3.35 4.53 54.84
N ASN A 298 -2.26 5.11 54.28
CA ASN A 298 -2.21 6.51 53.90
C ASN A 298 -2.74 6.71 52.48
N MET A 299 -3.13 7.93 52.14
CA MET A 299 -3.57 8.34 50.81
C MET A 299 -2.54 8.09 49.73
N VAL A 300 -1.26 8.06 50.06
CA VAL A 300 -0.15 7.76 49.12
C VAL A 300 -0.16 6.30 48.67
N ASP A 301 -0.73 5.41 49.47
CA ASP A 301 -0.77 3.97 49.26
C ASP A 301 -1.95 3.57 48.30
N VAL A 302 -2.96 4.43 48.14
CA VAL A 302 -4.13 4.29 47.24
C VAL A 302 -3.85 4.95 45.91
#